data_33658b3b32f59d9002dfd178f59c02f5
#
_entry.id   33658b3b32f59d9002dfd178f59c02f5
#
_cell.length_a   1.000
_cell.length_b   1.000
_cell.length_c   1.000
_cell.angle_alpha   90.00
_cell.angle_beta   90.00
_cell.angle_gamma   90.00
#
_symmetry.space_group_name_H-M   'P 1'
#
loop_
_entity.id
_entity.type
_entity.pdbx_description
1 polymer ?
#
loop_
_entity_poly.entity_id
_entity_poly.type
_entity_poly.pdbx_seq_one_letter_code
_entity_poly.pdbx_strand_id
1 'polypeptide(L)'
;MNNVIVTYETFHGSAKKIAEVISDKLKCKCINVDTPFEAEDLTKISHIILVFNFRGPYTAQLTKLYLNRVKEQLKTKNVILVGEGLFSEKEFPIVAEQIYKNNPSKTFNKFFVNGQLRMETLFPEERALLKKFSELTRMEIKDMGELDLNQAREVANEIETLISSEELNSCEEKVSEESVIENETTWVCNVCGYIHRGENPPENCPLCGVAKEHFAKQ
;
A
#
# COMPACT_ATOMS: atom_id res chain seq x y z
N MET A 1 -4.62 13.63 -9.07
CA MET A 1 -3.35 12.87 -9.16
C MET A 1 -3.52 11.73 -10.17
N ASN A 2 -2.69 11.69 -11.22
CA ASN A 2 -2.85 10.68 -12.29
C ASN A 2 -2.17 9.34 -11.97
N ASN A 3 -1.37 9.29 -10.92
CA ASN A 3 -0.58 8.14 -10.48
C ASN A 3 -1.13 7.48 -9.20
N VAL A 4 -2.31 7.87 -8.78
CA VAL A 4 -3.01 7.34 -7.59
C VAL A 4 -4.32 6.69 -8.01
N ILE A 5 -4.66 5.58 -7.38
CA ILE A 5 -5.96 4.94 -7.54
C ILE A 5 -6.53 4.57 -6.18
N VAL A 6 -7.82 4.82 -5.99
CA VAL A 6 -8.60 4.34 -4.85
C VAL A 6 -9.40 3.12 -5.30
N THR A 7 -9.26 2.02 -4.58
CA THR A 7 -10.07 0.83 -4.77
C THR A 7 -10.86 0.53 -3.52
N TYR A 8 -12.04 -0.05 -3.64
CA TYR A 8 -12.86 -0.37 -2.49
C TYR A 8 -13.59 -1.70 -2.63
N GLU A 9 -13.74 -2.36 -1.48
CA GLU A 9 -14.64 -3.48 -1.27
C GLU A 9 -15.80 -3.02 -0.40
N THR A 10 -17.02 -3.17 -0.85
CA THR A 10 -18.20 -2.76 -0.08
C THR A 10 -19.38 -3.72 -0.26
N PHE A 11 -20.09 -4.01 0.83
CA PHE A 11 -21.30 -4.80 0.83
C PHE A 11 -22.52 -3.98 1.26
N HIS A 12 -22.30 -2.97 2.10
CA HIS A 12 -23.36 -2.11 2.68
C HIS A 12 -23.17 -0.63 2.35
N GLY A 13 -22.23 -0.29 1.47
CA GLY A 13 -22.05 1.04 0.92
C GLY A 13 -21.15 2.00 1.74
N SER A 14 -20.79 1.69 3.00
CA SER A 14 -19.97 2.59 3.82
C SER A 14 -18.54 2.76 3.28
N ALA A 15 -17.85 1.67 2.97
CA ALA A 15 -16.50 1.74 2.38
C ALA A 15 -16.49 2.46 1.02
N LYS A 16 -17.57 2.33 0.21
CA LYS A 16 -17.71 3.11 -1.02
C LYS A 16 -17.74 4.61 -0.73
N LYS A 17 -18.54 5.06 0.26
CA LYS A 17 -18.63 6.49 0.62
C LYS A 17 -17.29 7.04 1.10
N ILE A 18 -16.53 6.27 1.88
CA ILE A 18 -15.18 6.65 2.31
C ILE A 18 -14.24 6.75 1.10
N ALA A 19 -14.27 5.76 0.21
CA ALA A 19 -13.47 5.74 -1.01
C ALA A 19 -13.76 6.94 -1.92
N GLU A 20 -15.04 7.32 -2.07
CA GLU A 20 -15.47 8.50 -2.81
C GLU A 20 -14.92 9.79 -2.17
N VAL A 21 -14.99 9.95 -0.85
CA VAL A 21 -14.39 11.10 -0.13
C VAL A 21 -12.89 11.22 -0.41
N ILE A 22 -12.17 10.09 -0.32
CA ILE A 22 -10.72 10.07 -0.57
C ILE A 22 -10.40 10.38 -2.04
N SER A 23 -11.10 9.74 -2.97
CA SER A 23 -10.85 9.93 -4.41
C SER A 23 -11.20 11.33 -4.90
N ASP A 24 -12.25 11.93 -4.36
CA ASP A 24 -12.65 13.31 -4.67
C ASP A 24 -11.58 14.31 -4.17
N LYS A 25 -11.04 14.09 -2.98
CA LYS A 25 -9.95 14.89 -2.43
C LYS A 25 -8.68 14.78 -3.27
N LEU A 26 -8.28 13.56 -3.62
CA LEU A 26 -7.06 13.29 -4.40
C LEU A 26 -7.25 13.50 -5.91
N LYS A 27 -8.49 13.74 -6.39
CA LYS A 27 -8.84 13.86 -7.81
C LYS A 27 -8.30 12.69 -8.64
N CYS A 28 -8.56 11.47 -8.20
CA CYS A 28 -8.09 10.24 -8.82
C CYS A 28 -9.24 9.26 -9.09
N LYS A 29 -8.96 8.19 -9.83
CA LYS A 29 -9.96 7.15 -10.10
C LYS A 29 -10.37 6.42 -8.82
N CYS A 30 -11.66 6.08 -8.71
CA CYS A 30 -12.23 5.25 -7.66
C CYS A 30 -12.94 4.05 -8.31
N ILE A 31 -12.54 2.83 -7.96
CA ILE A 31 -13.08 1.60 -8.55
C ILE A 31 -13.42 0.55 -7.49
N ASN A 32 -14.44 -0.27 -7.77
CA ASN A 32 -14.74 -1.45 -6.97
C ASN A 32 -13.75 -2.57 -7.32
N VAL A 33 -13.21 -3.27 -6.33
CA VAL A 33 -12.27 -4.39 -6.52
C VAL A 33 -12.87 -5.58 -7.29
N ASP A 34 -14.20 -5.69 -7.33
CA ASP A 34 -14.93 -6.68 -8.15
C ASP A 34 -14.90 -6.34 -9.64
N THR A 35 -14.62 -5.10 -10.00
CA THR A 35 -14.55 -4.71 -11.42
C THR A 35 -13.29 -5.31 -12.02
N PRO A 36 -13.36 -5.94 -13.21
CA PRO A 36 -12.18 -6.39 -13.92
C PRO A 36 -11.23 -5.21 -14.14
N PHE A 37 -10.01 -5.34 -13.61
CA PHE A 37 -8.99 -4.31 -13.71
C PHE A 37 -7.94 -4.76 -14.72
N GLU A 38 -7.70 -3.98 -15.75
CA GLU A 38 -6.68 -4.28 -16.75
C GLU A 38 -5.29 -3.97 -16.19
N ALA A 39 -4.34 -4.88 -16.39
CA ALA A 39 -2.99 -4.73 -15.85
C ALA A 39 -2.29 -3.44 -16.34
N GLU A 40 -2.65 -2.97 -17.52
CA GLU A 40 -2.13 -1.72 -18.11
C GLU A 40 -2.46 -0.50 -17.26
N ASP A 41 -3.59 -0.51 -16.55
CA ASP A 41 -4.00 0.62 -15.70
C ASP A 41 -3.07 0.81 -14.49
N LEU A 42 -2.38 -0.23 -14.02
CA LEU A 42 -1.45 -0.16 -12.89
C LEU A 42 -0.04 0.30 -13.27
N THR A 43 0.34 0.26 -14.52
CA THR A 43 1.71 0.63 -14.94
C THR A 43 2.04 2.08 -14.60
N LYS A 44 1.06 2.98 -14.68
CA LYS A 44 1.19 4.41 -14.38
C LYS A 44 0.86 4.76 -12.93
N ILE A 45 0.44 3.78 -12.13
CA ILE A 45 0.04 3.98 -10.74
C ILE A 45 1.25 3.78 -9.84
N SER A 46 1.50 4.72 -8.95
CA SER A 46 2.51 4.62 -7.88
C SER A 46 1.88 4.29 -6.53
N HIS A 47 0.66 4.75 -6.27
CA HIS A 47 -0.05 4.57 -5.01
C HIS A 47 -1.40 3.88 -5.20
N ILE A 48 -1.63 2.83 -4.43
CA ILE A 48 -2.90 2.10 -4.40
C ILE A 48 -3.51 2.24 -3.02
N ILE A 49 -4.67 2.87 -2.93
CA ILE A 49 -5.44 3.04 -1.69
C ILE A 49 -6.55 2.00 -1.69
N LEU A 50 -6.61 1.17 -0.66
CA LEU A 50 -7.55 0.06 -0.52
C LEU A 50 -8.49 0.32 0.65
N VAL A 51 -9.76 0.55 0.36
CA VAL A 51 -10.80 0.83 1.37
C VAL A 51 -11.67 -0.40 1.55
N PHE A 52 -11.83 -0.87 2.78
CA PHE A 52 -12.64 -2.05 3.09
C PHE A 52 -13.32 -1.99 4.45
N ASN A 53 -14.39 -2.80 4.60
CA ASN A 53 -15.12 -2.95 5.87
C ASN A 53 -14.57 -4.10 6.70
N PHE A 54 -14.59 -3.95 8.02
CA PHE A 54 -14.48 -5.08 8.93
C PHE A 54 -15.82 -5.83 9.01
N ARG A 55 -15.76 -7.13 8.71
CA ARG A 55 -16.92 -8.04 8.67
C ARG A 55 -16.62 -9.38 9.35
N GLY A 56 -15.88 -9.35 10.46
CA GLY A 56 -15.42 -10.57 11.11
C GLY A 56 -14.60 -11.46 10.14
N PRO A 57 -14.96 -12.74 9.96
CA PRO A 57 -14.21 -13.66 9.10
C PRO A 57 -14.24 -13.27 7.60
N TYR A 58 -15.16 -12.40 7.20
CA TYR A 58 -15.30 -11.95 5.81
C TYR A 58 -14.56 -10.64 5.51
N THR A 59 -13.76 -10.13 6.47
CA THR A 59 -13.02 -8.88 6.32
C THR A 59 -12.03 -8.95 5.16
N ALA A 60 -12.12 -7.97 4.27
CA ALA A 60 -11.19 -7.75 3.17
C ALA A 60 -11.01 -8.97 2.22
N GLN A 61 -12.03 -9.79 2.02
CA GLN A 61 -11.90 -10.99 1.19
C GLN A 61 -11.66 -10.66 -0.28
N LEU A 62 -12.45 -9.76 -0.86
CA LEU A 62 -12.28 -9.33 -2.24
C LEU A 62 -11.02 -8.50 -2.42
N THR A 63 -10.69 -7.67 -1.43
CA THR A 63 -9.41 -6.94 -1.36
C THR A 63 -8.22 -7.90 -1.39
N LYS A 64 -8.23 -8.97 -0.61
CA LYS A 64 -7.18 -10.00 -0.61
C LYS A 64 -7.07 -10.72 -1.96
N LEU A 65 -8.20 -11.05 -2.58
CA LEU A 65 -8.22 -11.65 -3.91
C LEU A 65 -7.65 -10.69 -4.98
N TYR A 66 -8.04 -9.41 -4.93
CA TYR A 66 -7.51 -8.38 -5.80
C TYR A 66 -5.99 -8.25 -5.64
N LEU A 67 -5.48 -8.10 -4.41
CA LEU A 67 -4.06 -7.97 -4.13
C LEU A 67 -3.27 -9.20 -4.61
N ASN A 68 -3.80 -10.40 -4.42
CA ASN A 68 -3.15 -11.62 -4.91
C ASN A 68 -3.05 -11.64 -6.44
N ARG A 69 -4.06 -11.15 -7.14
CA ARG A 69 -4.07 -11.04 -8.61
C ARG A 69 -3.00 -10.09 -9.14
N VAL A 70 -2.75 -8.97 -8.43
CA VAL A 70 -1.78 -7.93 -8.84
C VAL A 70 -0.44 -8.01 -8.09
N LYS A 71 -0.19 -9.11 -7.38
CA LYS A 71 0.90 -9.28 -6.42
C LYS A 71 2.29 -8.88 -6.95
N GLU A 72 2.63 -9.28 -8.16
CA GLU A 72 3.94 -8.99 -8.74
C GLU A 72 4.13 -7.48 -9.00
N GLN A 73 3.05 -6.79 -9.33
CA GLN A 73 3.08 -5.35 -9.58
C GLN A 73 3.17 -4.55 -8.27
N LEU A 74 2.70 -5.09 -7.14
CA LEU A 74 2.73 -4.40 -5.85
C LEU A 74 4.12 -4.10 -5.35
N LYS A 75 5.13 -4.89 -5.71
CA LYS A 75 6.53 -4.72 -5.27
C LYS A 75 7.10 -3.33 -5.57
N THR A 76 6.56 -2.66 -6.58
CA THR A 76 6.98 -1.32 -7.02
C THR A 76 5.99 -0.24 -6.63
N LYS A 77 4.93 -0.56 -5.88
CA LYS A 77 3.84 0.35 -5.53
C LYS A 77 3.82 0.66 -4.04
N ASN A 78 3.34 1.83 -3.71
CA ASN A 78 3.01 2.22 -2.36
C ASN A 78 1.56 1.80 -2.08
N VAL A 79 1.33 1.06 -1.00
CA VAL A 79 0.00 0.57 -0.63
C VAL A 79 -0.46 1.26 0.65
N ILE A 80 -1.68 1.78 0.61
CA ILE A 80 -2.35 2.43 1.73
C ILE A 80 -3.65 1.67 2.01
N LEU A 81 -3.80 1.17 3.23
CA LEU A 81 -5.03 0.52 3.67
C LEU A 81 -5.89 1.49 4.48
N VAL A 82 -7.17 1.51 4.19
CA VAL A 82 -8.18 2.24 4.97
C VAL A 82 -9.24 1.24 5.40
N GLY A 83 -9.21 0.88 6.68
CA GLY A 83 -10.20 -0.01 7.30
C GLY A 83 -11.36 0.77 7.90
N GLU A 84 -12.58 0.27 7.76
CA GLU A 84 -13.78 0.85 8.37
C GLU A 84 -14.46 -0.19 9.26
N GLY A 85 -14.85 0.22 10.49
CA GLY A 85 -15.55 -0.66 11.41
C GLY A 85 -15.95 0.02 12.72
N LEU A 86 -16.67 -0.72 13.58
CA LEU A 86 -17.13 -0.21 14.87
C LEU A 86 -16.10 -0.36 15.99
N PHE A 87 -15.54 -1.57 16.14
CA PHE A 87 -14.69 -1.95 17.25
C PHE A 87 -13.33 -2.49 16.79
N SER A 88 -13.08 -2.40 15.50
CA SER A 88 -11.98 -3.11 14.84
C SER A 88 -10.70 -2.31 14.77
N GLU A 89 -10.63 -1.10 15.32
CA GLU A 89 -9.42 -0.28 15.34
C GLU A 89 -8.23 -1.02 15.97
N LYS A 90 -8.49 -1.74 17.08
CA LYS A 90 -7.45 -2.53 17.78
C LYS A 90 -7.03 -3.78 17.00
N GLU A 91 -7.91 -4.34 16.18
CA GLU A 91 -7.65 -5.53 15.36
C GLU A 91 -7.05 -5.17 14.00
N PHE A 92 -7.24 -3.93 13.56
CA PHE A 92 -6.79 -3.46 12.27
C PHE A 92 -5.28 -3.64 12.03
N PRO A 93 -4.38 -3.35 12.97
CA PRO A 93 -2.95 -3.59 12.78
C PRO A 93 -2.62 -5.04 12.42
N ILE A 94 -3.29 -6.01 13.05
CA ILE A 94 -3.07 -7.44 12.80
C ILE A 94 -3.52 -7.82 11.39
N VAL A 95 -4.70 -7.36 10.97
CA VAL A 95 -5.22 -7.61 9.62
C VAL A 95 -4.32 -6.95 8.56
N ALA A 96 -3.89 -5.73 8.81
CA ALA A 96 -3.00 -4.99 7.92
C ALA A 96 -1.66 -5.71 7.74
N GLU A 97 -1.03 -6.18 8.83
CA GLU A 97 0.21 -6.95 8.77
C GLU A 97 0.08 -8.27 8.00
N GLN A 98 -1.05 -8.97 8.15
CA GLN A 98 -1.32 -10.18 7.38
C GLN A 98 -1.44 -9.90 5.89
N ILE A 99 -2.10 -8.79 5.51
CA ILE A 99 -2.22 -8.35 4.13
C ILE A 99 -0.83 -8.02 3.58
N TYR A 100 -0.03 -7.24 4.30
CA TYR A 100 1.32 -6.85 3.89
C TYR A 100 2.26 -8.04 3.71
N LYS A 101 2.31 -8.97 4.67
CA LYS A 101 3.18 -10.17 4.59
C LYS A 101 2.91 -11.00 3.33
N ASN A 102 1.64 -11.09 2.93
CA ASN A 102 1.24 -11.87 1.76
C ASN A 102 1.41 -11.10 0.44
N ASN A 103 1.42 -9.78 0.49
CA ASN A 103 1.44 -8.89 -0.67
C ASN A 103 2.40 -7.71 -0.41
N PRO A 104 3.73 -7.96 -0.36
CA PRO A 104 4.70 -6.91 -0.06
C PRO A 104 4.69 -5.82 -1.13
N SER A 105 4.77 -4.58 -0.67
CA SER A 105 4.81 -3.37 -1.49
C SER A 105 6.04 -2.53 -1.15
N LYS A 106 6.31 -1.48 -1.94
CA LYS A 106 7.42 -0.54 -1.71
C LYS A 106 7.27 0.16 -0.36
N THR A 107 6.09 0.74 -0.11
CA THR A 107 5.68 1.28 1.19
C THR A 107 4.32 0.74 1.58
N PHE A 108 4.02 0.78 2.88
CA PHE A 108 2.79 0.26 3.43
C PHE A 108 2.31 1.12 4.61
N ASN A 109 1.17 1.78 4.41
CA ASN A 109 0.54 2.65 5.39
C ASN A 109 -0.88 2.19 5.70
N LYS A 110 -1.40 2.59 6.87
CA LYS A 110 -2.72 2.16 7.33
C LYS A 110 -3.45 3.27 8.06
N PHE A 111 -4.73 3.43 7.76
CA PHE A 111 -5.67 4.39 8.37
C PHE A 111 -6.96 3.69 8.73
N PHE A 112 -7.65 4.19 9.75
CA PHE A 112 -8.91 3.63 10.21
C PHE A 112 -9.99 4.72 10.27
N VAL A 113 -11.21 4.38 9.89
CA VAL A 113 -12.39 5.24 9.93
C VAL A 113 -13.49 4.55 10.73
N ASN A 114 -14.10 5.27 11.66
CA ASN A 114 -15.24 4.76 12.44
C ASN A 114 -16.43 4.51 11.53
N GLY A 115 -16.99 3.33 11.66
CA GLY A 115 -18.09 2.83 10.86
C GLY A 115 -19.42 2.72 11.59
N GLN A 116 -20.36 2.09 10.93
CA GLN A 116 -21.71 1.87 11.45
C GLN A 116 -22.18 0.43 11.24
N LEU A 117 -23.06 -0.02 12.12
CA LEU A 117 -23.84 -1.22 11.97
C LEU A 117 -25.31 -0.84 11.81
N ARG A 118 -25.96 -1.34 10.77
CA ARG A 118 -27.41 -1.21 10.54
C ARG A 118 -27.98 -2.60 10.31
N MET A 119 -28.77 -3.07 11.27
CA MET A 119 -29.32 -4.42 11.27
C MET A 119 -30.17 -4.74 10.04
N GLU A 120 -30.84 -3.75 9.50
CA GLU A 120 -31.68 -3.89 8.31
C GLU A 120 -30.89 -4.22 7.04
N THR A 121 -29.63 -3.73 6.95
CA THR A 121 -28.77 -3.90 5.76
C THR A 121 -28.00 -5.21 5.76
N LEU A 122 -27.96 -5.93 6.87
CA LEU A 122 -27.15 -7.14 7.02
C LEU A 122 -27.71 -8.31 6.21
N PHE A 123 -26.82 -9.09 5.62
CA PHE A 123 -27.17 -10.38 5.03
C PHE A 123 -27.55 -11.42 6.11
N PRO A 124 -28.33 -12.47 5.76
CA PRO A 124 -28.72 -13.49 6.72
C PRO A 124 -27.54 -14.14 7.45
N GLU A 125 -26.44 -14.38 6.76
CA GLU A 125 -25.22 -14.99 7.32
C GLU A 125 -24.56 -14.08 8.35
N GLU A 126 -24.53 -12.77 8.10
CA GLU A 126 -23.99 -11.79 9.03
C GLU A 126 -24.84 -11.69 10.28
N ARG A 127 -26.17 -11.68 10.12
CA ARG A 127 -27.11 -11.72 11.28
C ARG A 127 -26.91 -12.97 12.13
N ALA A 128 -26.70 -14.13 11.48
CA ALA A 128 -26.46 -15.39 12.20
C ALA A 128 -25.13 -15.35 12.98
N LEU A 129 -24.05 -14.76 12.40
CA LEU A 129 -22.78 -14.55 13.09
C LEU A 129 -22.92 -13.61 14.27
N LEU A 130 -23.57 -12.47 14.09
CA LEU A 130 -23.80 -11.49 15.15
C LEU A 130 -24.65 -12.06 16.27
N LYS A 131 -25.67 -12.89 15.96
CA LYS A 131 -26.44 -13.58 16.96
C LYS A 131 -25.55 -14.50 17.81
N LYS A 132 -24.70 -15.32 17.20
CA LYS A 132 -23.75 -16.16 17.94
C LYS A 132 -22.79 -15.34 18.79
N PHE A 133 -22.28 -14.22 18.25
CA PHE A 133 -21.43 -13.30 18.99
C PHE A 133 -22.16 -12.72 20.21
N SER A 134 -23.42 -12.27 20.03
CA SER A 134 -24.26 -11.78 21.12
C SER A 134 -24.47 -12.83 22.23
N GLU A 135 -24.75 -14.07 21.86
CA GLU A 135 -24.93 -15.20 22.79
C GLU A 135 -23.63 -15.47 23.59
N LEU A 136 -22.44 -15.40 22.94
CA LEU A 136 -21.17 -15.66 23.57
C LEU A 136 -20.70 -14.52 24.47
N THR A 137 -20.91 -13.28 24.04
CA THR A 137 -20.39 -12.08 24.73
C THR A 137 -21.41 -11.47 25.69
N ARG A 138 -22.67 -11.87 25.61
CA ARG A 138 -23.80 -11.25 26.29
C ARG A 138 -24.03 -9.79 25.93
N MET A 139 -23.50 -9.35 24.79
CA MET A 139 -23.74 -8.01 24.27
C MET A 139 -25.02 -7.99 23.43
N GLU A 140 -25.87 -7.01 23.66
CA GLU A 140 -27.00 -6.75 22.79
C GLU A 140 -26.52 -6.21 21.46
N ILE A 141 -26.88 -6.85 20.35
CA ILE A 141 -26.57 -6.39 19.01
C ILE A 141 -27.76 -5.65 18.42
N LYS A 142 -27.57 -4.39 18.13
CA LYS A 142 -28.55 -3.48 17.53
C LYS A 142 -27.85 -2.51 16.60
N ASP A 143 -28.57 -1.57 16.01
CA ASP A 143 -27.97 -0.46 15.29
C ASP A 143 -26.97 0.29 16.17
N MET A 144 -25.75 0.47 15.70
CA MET A 144 -24.66 1.09 16.43
C MET A 144 -23.77 1.93 15.53
N GLY A 145 -23.15 2.96 16.14
CA GLY A 145 -22.20 3.83 15.48
C GLY A 145 -22.84 4.70 14.40
N GLU A 146 -22.00 5.58 13.88
CA GLU A 146 -22.29 6.39 12.71
C GLU A 146 -21.07 6.39 11.82
N LEU A 147 -21.29 6.39 10.52
CA LEU A 147 -20.20 6.49 9.56
C LEU A 147 -19.59 7.90 9.63
N ASP A 148 -18.35 8.00 10.10
CA ASP A 148 -17.68 9.28 10.29
C ASP A 148 -17.00 9.76 8.99
N LEU A 149 -17.76 10.50 8.19
CA LEU A 149 -17.22 11.09 6.97
C LEU A 149 -16.30 12.32 7.23
N ASN A 150 -16.32 12.90 8.44
CA ASN A 150 -15.34 13.94 8.78
C ASN A 150 -13.99 13.31 9.04
N GLN A 151 -13.95 12.22 9.80
CA GLN A 151 -12.73 11.41 9.96
C GLN A 151 -12.21 10.91 8.60
N ALA A 152 -13.09 10.49 7.69
CA ALA A 152 -12.69 10.12 6.34
C ALA A 152 -12.03 11.28 5.57
N ARG A 153 -12.47 12.53 5.76
CA ARG A 153 -11.82 13.71 5.17
C ARG A 153 -10.46 14.00 5.81
N GLU A 154 -10.34 13.83 7.13
CA GLU A 154 -9.05 13.95 7.82
C GLU A 154 -8.05 12.91 7.30
N VAL A 155 -8.45 11.65 7.21
CA VAL A 155 -7.65 10.58 6.60
C VAL A 155 -7.26 10.92 5.15
N ALA A 156 -8.17 11.48 4.36
CA ALA A 156 -7.85 11.91 3.00
C ALA A 156 -6.79 13.01 2.94
N ASN A 157 -6.81 13.97 3.89
CA ASN A 157 -5.79 15.02 4.00
C ASN A 157 -4.42 14.42 4.42
N GLU A 158 -4.41 13.49 5.37
CA GLU A 158 -3.18 12.80 5.79
C GLU A 158 -2.57 12.00 4.64
N ILE A 159 -3.39 11.28 3.87
CA ILE A 159 -2.97 10.53 2.69
C ILE A 159 -2.39 11.48 1.62
N GLU A 160 -3.03 12.63 1.36
CA GLU A 160 -2.52 13.62 0.42
C GLU A 160 -1.13 14.13 0.83
N THR A 161 -0.96 14.43 2.11
CA THR A 161 0.32 14.88 2.68
C THR A 161 1.40 13.80 2.56
N LEU A 162 1.05 12.54 2.88
CA LEU A 162 1.93 11.40 2.76
C LEU A 162 2.45 11.22 1.32
N ILE A 163 1.54 11.20 0.34
CA ILE A 163 1.88 11.05 -1.08
C ILE A 163 2.78 12.19 -1.55
N SER A 164 2.45 13.43 -1.17
CA SER A 164 3.23 14.61 -1.55
C SER A 164 4.65 14.57 -0.97
N SER A 165 4.83 14.12 0.26
CA SER A 165 6.14 13.98 0.88
C SER A 165 6.99 12.87 0.25
N GLU A 166 6.37 11.74 -0.12
CA GLU A 166 7.08 10.64 -0.82
C GLU A 166 7.51 11.05 -2.24
N GLU A 167 6.72 11.86 -2.94
CA GLU A 167 7.07 12.41 -4.26
C GLU A 167 8.25 13.38 -4.17
N LEU A 168 8.28 14.26 -3.16
CA LEU A 168 9.41 15.18 -2.92
C LEU A 168 10.70 14.42 -2.65
N ASN A 169 10.69 13.44 -1.74
CA ASN A 169 11.86 12.63 -1.41
C ASN A 169 12.38 11.85 -2.64
N SER A 170 11.49 11.35 -3.48
CA SER A 170 11.86 10.64 -4.71
C SER A 170 12.47 11.56 -5.77
N CYS A 171 12.20 12.87 -5.75
CA CYS A 171 12.83 13.87 -6.59
C CYS A 171 14.23 14.23 -6.08
N GLU A 172 14.41 14.32 -4.76
CA GLU A 172 15.72 14.59 -4.15
C GLU A 172 16.70 13.44 -4.36
N GLU A 173 16.24 12.18 -4.23
CA GLU A 173 17.05 11.00 -4.53
C GLU A 173 17.51 10.96 -6.01
N LYS A 174 16.64 11.30 -6.95
CA LYS A 174 16.99 11.36 -8.38
C LYS A 174 17.95 12.50 -8.69
N VAL A 175 17.82 13.65 -8.03
CA VAL A 175 18.75 14.77 -8.17
C VAL A 175 20.12 14.42 -7.59
N SER A 176 20.18 13.65 -6.49
CA SER A 176 21.44 13.17 -5.92
C SER A 176 22.11 12.08 -6.77
N GLU A 177 21.33 11.24 -7.47
CA GLU A 177 21.88 10.25 -8.42
C GLU A 177 22.33 10.89 -9.73
N GLU A 178 21.64 11.91 -10.26
CA GLU A 178 22.08 12.64 -11.45
C GLU A 178 23.27 13.57 -11.19
N SER A 179 23.50 14.04 -9.96
CA SER A 179 24.65 14.90 -9.62
C SER A 179 25.94 14.13 -9.34
N VAL A 180 25.92 12.79 -9.30
CA VAL A 180 27.10 11.92 -9.08
C VAL A 180 27.66 11.33 -10.40
N ILE A 181 27.04 11.61 -11.56
CA ILE A 181 27.53 11.13 -12.87
C ILE A 181 28.41 12.22 -13.56
N GLU A 182 29.31 12.85 -12.82
CA GLU A 182 30.45 13.54 -13.46
C GLU A 182 31.76 13.03 -12.88
N ASN A 183 32.44 12.19 -13.68
CA ASN A 183 33.87 11.81 -13.57
C ASN A 183 34.25 10.68 -12.60
N GLU A 184 33.47 9.66 -12.37
CA GLU A 184 34.03 8.43 -11.78
C GLU A 184 34.76 7.60 -12.85
N THR A 185 36.08 7.58 -12.77
CA THR A 185 36.93 6.69 -13.57
C THR A 185 36.60 5.24 -13.24
N THR A 186 36.32 4.43 -14.26
CA THR A 186 36.05 2.99 -14.11
C THR A 186 37.36 2.21 -14.34
N TRP A 187 37.68 1.29 -13.41
CA TRP A 187 38.84 0.42 -13.46
C TRP A 187 38.39 -1.04 -13.55
N VAL A 188 38.93 -1.80 -14.46
CA VAL A 188 38.60 -3.22 -14.65
C VAL A 188 39.81 -4.09 -14.34
N CYS A 189 39.65 -5.07 -13.47
CA CYS A 189 40.68 -6.05 -13.20
C CYS A 189 40.85 -7.01 -14.39
N ASN A 190 42.03 -7.01 -15.01
CA ASN A 190 42.37 -7.81 -16.19
C ASN A 190 42.44 -9.33 -15.90
N VAL A 191 42.41 -9.73 -14.60
CA VAL A 191 42.51 -11.12 -14.20
C VAL A 191 41.12 -11.75 -14.01
N CYS A 192 40.20 -11.03 -13.33
CA CYS A 192 38.88 -11.59 -12.97
C CYS A 192 37.66 -10.78 -13.48
N GLY A 193 37.90 -9.64 -14.14
CA GLY A 193 36.80 -8.80 -14.66
C GLY A 193 36.10 -7.95 -13.60
N TYR A 194 36.57 -7.88 -12.35
CA TYR A 194 35.99 -7.04 -11.33
C TYR A 194 36.05 -5.58 -11.72
N ILE A 195 34.93 -4.86 -11.58
CA ILE A 195 34.80 -3.43 -11.93
C ILE A 195 34.82 -2.61 -10.64
N HIS A 196 35.76 -1.67 -10.57
CA HIS A 196 35.88 -0.67 -9.51
C HIS A 196 35.59 0.72 -10.06
N ARG A 197 34.82 1.53 -9.32
CA ARG A 197 34.53 2.93 -9.65
C ARG A 197 35.19 3.84 -8.61
N GLY A 198 35.98 4.81 -9.06
CA GLY A 198 36.69 5.73 -8.19
C GLY A 198 37.85 6.38 -8.91
N GLU A 199 38.50 7.41 -8.32
CA GLU A 199 39.61 8.10 -8.90
C GLU A 199 40.83 7.19 -9.15
N ASN A 200 41.04 6.20 -8.30
CA ASN A 200 42.15 5.27 -8.35
C ASN A 200 41.69 3.82 -8.23
N PRO A 201 42.44 2.84 -8.81
CA PRO A 201 42.13 1.44 -8.60
C PRO A 201 42.39 1.03 -7.13
N PRO A 202 41.72 0.00 -6.58
CA PRO A 202 42.00 -0.50 -5.24
C PRO A 202 43.40 -1.13 -5.18
N GLU A 203 44.07 -1.03 -4.03
CA GLU A 203 45.44 -1.58 -3.83
C GLU A 203 45.50 -3.09 -4.15
N ASN A 204 44.42 -3.84 -3.82
CA ASN A 204 44.27 -5.25 -4.18
C ASN A 204 42.84 -5.50 -4.65
N CYS A 205 42.70 -6.36 -5.65
CA CYS A 205 41.39 -6.74 -6.14
C CYS A 205 40.59 -7.50 -5.06
N PRO A 206 39.37 -7.01 -4.67
CA PRO A 206 38.60 -7.67 -3.61
C PRO A 206 38.05 -9.06 -4.00
N LEU A 207 38.07 -9.37 -5.30
CA LEU A 207 37.58 -10.65 -5.80
C LEU A 207 38.69 -11.71 -5.97
N CYS A 208 39.86 -11.35 -6.47
CA CYS A 208 40.96 -12.30 -6.78
C CYS A 208 42.27 -12.00 -6.09
N GLY A 209 42.39 -10.89 -5.32
CA GLY A 209 43.55 -10.55 -4.51
C GLY A 209 44.76 -10.00 -5.28
N VAL A 210 44.68 -9.86 -6.61
CA VAL A 210 45.85 -9.27 -7.39
C VAL A 210 45.98 -7.80 -7.11
N ALA A 211 47.24 -7.34 -7.22
CA ALA A 211 47.59 -5.95 -6.94
C ALA A 211 47.07 -4.96 -8.03
N LYS A 212 47.05 -3.69 -7.71
CA LYS A 212 46.49 -2.60 -8.54
C LYS A 212 47.01 -2.49 -9.96
N GLU A 213 48.21 -2.99 -10.21
CA GLU A 213 48.87 -2.99 -11.55
C GLU A 213 48.07 -3.81 -12.58
N HIS A 214 47.18 -4.68 -12.12
CA HIS A 214 46.31 -5.50 -12.97
C HIS A 214 44.96 -4.82 -13.28
N PHE A 215 44.75 -3.56 -12.90
CA PHE A 215 43.61 -2.79 -13.28
C PHE A 215 43.87 -1.91 -14.49
N ALA A 216 42.97 -1.97 -15.46
CA ALA A 216 42.98 -1.07 -16.61
C ALA A 216 41.84 -0.03 -16.46
N LYS A 217 42.15 1.20 -16.81
CA LYS A 217 41.18 2.31 -16.89
C LYS A 217 40.34 2.11 -18.15
N GLN A 218 39.01 2.19 -17.99
CA GLN A 218 38.06 2.24 -19.11
C GLN A 218 37.59 3.63 -19.43
#